data_dbe4a9d25dd7c1d225fb00eaad3216e7
#
_entry.id   dbe4a9d25dd7c1d225fb00eaad3216e7
#
_cell.length_a   1.000
_cell.length_b   1.000
_cell.length_c   1.000
_cell.angle_alpha   90.00
_cell.angle_beta   90.00
_cell.angle_gamma   90.00
#
_symmetry.space_group_name_H-M   'P 1'
#
loop_
_entity.id
_entity.type
_entity.pdbx_description
1 polymer ?
#
loop_
_entity_poly.entity_id
_entity_poly.type
_entity_poly.pdbx_seq_one_letter_code
_entity_poly.pdbx_strand_id
1 'polypeptide(L)'
;VLDSEEALLPKSPIVHKKHGSNILLEKKFVWGDVDKDFKKSNHKISYKVNWGRNSTVPVETFGVVAEWNAWKNILDVWASIQMPKFSEHIAFVLGLRANQVRVHYDVDVGGSYGVKRGIKHTILTSYISRKLHRPIRLIEDRLENMRAGDAHGPERKFDVSMAFDTDGT
;
A
#
# COMPACT_ATOMS: atom_id res chain seq x y z
N VAL A 1 -2.50 21.16 -2.92
CA VAL A 1 -2.79 20.98 -1.49
C VAL A 1 -1.90 19.88 -0.97
N LEU A 2 -1.12 20.14 0.06
CA LEU A 2 -0.17 19.20 0.67
C LEU A 2 -0.59 18.79 2.09
N ASP A 3 -1.48 19.55 2.73
CA ASP A 3 -1.99 19.28 4.06
C ASP A 3 -3.33 18.55 4.00
N SER A 4 -3.50 17.54 4.87
CA SER A 4 -4.70 16.70 4.87
C SER A 4 -5.95 17.44 5.35
N GLU A 5 -5.81 18.36 6.30
CA GLU A 5 -6.95 19.17 6.78
C GLU A 5 -7.35 20.20 5.73
N GLU A 6 -6.37 20.84 5.08
CA GLU A 6 -6.63 21.74 3.96
C GLU A 6 -7.35 21.00 2.81
N ALA A 7 -6.99 19.74 2.56
CA ALA A 7 -7.64 18.92 1.53
C ALA A 7 -9.13 18.66 1.78
N LEU A 8 -9.58 18.75 3.03
CA LEU A 8 -10.98 18.58 3.42
C LEU A 8 -11.83 19.85 3.27
N LEU A 9 -11.20 21.01 3.06
CA LEU A 9 -11.93 22.26 2.93
C LEU A 9 -12.79 22.27 1.65
N PRO A 10 -13.97 22.89 1.66
CA PRO A 10 -14.87 22.96 0.50
C PRO A 10 -14.25 23.54 -0.77
N LYS A 11 -13.23 24.38 -0.63
CA LYS A 11 -12.53 25.04 -1.73
C LYS A 11 -11.41 24.18 -2.33
N SER A 12 -11.07 23.08 -1.70
CA SER A 12 -9.93 22.26 -2.13
C SER A 12 -10.24 21.48 -3.40
N PRO A 13 -9.28 21.37 -4.33
CA PRO A 13 -9.45 20.58 -5.52
C PRO A 13 -9.74 19.10 -5.17
N ILE A 14 -10.73 18.54 -5.82
CA ILE A 14 -11.10 17.11 -5.66
C ILE A 14 -10.17 16.27 -6.53
N VAL A 15 -9.43 15.36 -5.90
CA VAL A 15 -8.47 14.47 -6.58
C VAL A 15 -9.20 13.46 -7.48
N HIS A 16 -10.24 12.83 -6.96
CA HIS A 16 -11.05 11.86 -7.69
C HIS A 16 -12.41 12.44 -8.04
N LYS A 17 -12.50 13.14 -9.16
CA LYS A 17 -13.74 13.84 -9.59
C LYS A 17 -14.97 12.94 -9.61
N LYS A 18 -14.83 11.66 -10.01
CA LYS A 18 -15.96 10.70 -10.01
C LYS A 18 -16.46 10.37 -8.61
N HIS A 19 -15.61 10.46 -7.60
CA HIS A 19 -15.98 10.23 -6.21
C HIS A 19 -16.67 11.44 -5.57
N GLY A 20 -16.40 12.64 -6.08
CA GLY A 20 -17.03 13.88 -5.65
C GLY A 20 -16.52 14.43 -4.31
N SER A 21 -15.53 13.79 -3.69
CA SER A 21 -14.98 14.15 -2.39
C SER A 21 -13.52 13.73 -2.27
N ASN A 22 -12.78 14.40 -1.38
CA ASN A 22 -11.45 13.96 -0.94
C ASN A 22 -11.51 12.99 0.25
N ILE A 23 -12.71 12.72 0.80
CA ILE A 23 -12.93 11.70 1.84
C ILE A 23 -13.24 10.39 1.14
N LEU A 24 -12.31 9.44 1.20
CA LEU A 24 -12.49 8.12 0.59
C LEU A 24 -13.28 7.16 1.49
N LEU A 25 -13.12 7.31 2.79
CA LEU A 25 -13.76 6.45 3.77
C LEU A 25 -13.90 7.20 5.08
N GLU A 26 -15.10 7.14 5.65
CA GLU A 26 -15.39 7.58 7.01
C GLU A 26 -16.08 6.44 7.76
N LYS A 27 -15.56 6.09 8.94
CA LYS A 27 -16.15 5.05 9.79
C LYS A 27 -16.10 5.47 11.23
N LYS A 28 -17.19 5.22 11.94
CA LYS A 28 -17.29 5.38 13.39
C LYS A 28 -17.38 4.00 14.05
N PHE A 29 -16.56 3.79 15.04
CA PHE A 29 -16.60 2.62 15.90
C PHE A 29 -16.86 3.08 17.34
N VAL A 30 -17.78 2.42 18.03
CA VAL A 30 -18.15 2.76 19.42
C VAL A 30 -18.29 1.45 20.20
N TRP A 31 -17.66 1.39 21.35
CA TRP A 31 -17.80 0.33 22.35
C TRP A 31 -18.08 0.93 23.71
N GLY A 32 -19.10 0.44 24.40
CA GLY A 32 -19.51 0.96 25.69
C GLY A 32 -20.13 2.36 25.62
N ASP A 33 -20.19 3.03 26.76
CA ASP A 33 -20.69 4.41 26.94
C ASP A 33 -19.53 5.35 27.25
N VAL A 34 -18.80 5.72 26.22
CA VAL A 34 -17.58 6.55 26.32
C VAL A 34 -17.86 7.90 27.00
N ASP A 35 -18.97 8.55 26.66
CA ASP A 35 -19.31 9.86 27.21
C ASP A 35 -19.58 9.80 28.74
N LYS A 36 -20.21 8.72 29.18
CA LYS A 36 -20.48 8.47 30.57
C LYS A 36 -19.20 8.20 31.36
N ASP A 37 -18.33 7.35 30.80
CA ASP A 37 -17.08 6.98 31.45
C ASP A 37 -16.11 8.18 31.53
N PHE A 38 -16.02 8.96 30.45
CA PHE A 38 -15.27 10.23 30.49
C PHE A 38 -15.76 11.21 31.52
N LYS A 39 -17.09 11.30 31.76
CA LYS A 39 -17.63 12.19 32.77
C LYS A 39 -17.25 11.76 34.21
N LYS A 40 -17.20 10.46 34.45
CA LYS A 40 -16.94 9.89 35.75
C LYS A 40 -15.47 9.85 36.16
N SER A 41 -14.58 9.66 35.19
CA SER A 41 -13.16 9.44 35.41
C SER A 41 -12.47 10.64 36.04
N ASN A 42 -11.56 10.35 36.98
CA ASN A 42 -10.84 11.34 37.76
C ASN A 42 -9.78 12.09 36.92
N HIS A 43 -9.18 11.43 36.00
CA HIS A 43 -8.12 11.97 35.15
C HIS A 43 -8.50 11.93 33.69
N LYS A 44 -8.21 13.02 32.96
CA LYS A 44 -8.47 13.14 31.53
C LYS A 44 -7.26 13.76 30.85
N ILE A 45 -6.81 13.15 29.78
CA ILE A 45 -5.70 13.63 28.97
C ILE A 45 -6.17 13.71 27.52
N SER A 46 -5.85 14.79 26.84
CA SER A 46 -6.07 14.93 25.40
C SER A 46 -4.79 15.36 24.71
N TYR A 47 -4.50 14.75 23.59
CA TYR A 47 -3.29 15.01 22.84
C TYR A 47 -3.53 14.98 21.33
N LYS A 48 -2.86 15.87 20.60
CA LYS A 48 -2.84 15.87 19.15
C LYS A 48 -1.50 15.35 18.65
N VAL A 49 -1.53 14.30 17.87
CA VAL A 49 -0.33 13.70 17.28
C VAL A 49 -0.35 13.88 15.77
N ASN A 50 0.69 14.51 15.27
CA ASN A 50 0.90 14.64 13.83
C ASN A 50 2.06 13.74 13.42
N TRP A 51 1.77 12.79 12.56
CA TRP A 51 2.77 11.95 11.92
C TRP A 51 2.97 12.44 10.49
N GLY A 52 4.12 13.05 10.22
CA GLY A 52 4.44 13.53 8.88
C GLY A 52 4.59 12.42 7.87
N ARG A 53 4.52 12.77 6.60
CA ARG A 53 4.84 11.83 5.52
C ARG A 53 6.27 11.33 5.68
N ASN A 54 6.44 10.04 5.52
CA ASN A 54 7.75 9.43 5.50
C ASN A 54 7.93 8.62 4.20
N SER A 55 9.17 8.37 3.84
CA SER A 55 9.50 7.46 2.76
C SER A 55 10.13 6.21 3.34
N THR A 56 9.67 5.07 2.87
CA THR A 56 10.36 3.81 3.11
C THR A 56 11.43 3.68 2.04
N VAL A 57 12.68 3.63 2.45
CA VAL A 57 13.82 3.54 1.53
C VAL A 57 14.54 2.21 1.79
N PRO A 58 14.01 1.08 1.31
CA PRO A 58 14.71 -0.19 1.45
C PRO A 58 16.04 -0.13 0.69
N VAL A 59 17.08 -0.71 1.25
CA VAL A 59 18.40 -0.74 0.58
C VAL A 59 18.30 -1.45 -0.76
N GLU A 60 17.60 -2.57 -0.81
CA GLU A 60 17.24 -3.25 -2.06
C GLU A 60 16.01 -2.58 -2.69
N THR A 61 16.14 -2.14 -3.93
CA THR A 61 15.03 -1.63 -4.74
C THR A 61 14.17 -2.78 -5.26
N PHE A 62 13.04 -2.47 -5.92
CA PHE A 62 12.19 -3.49 -6.50
C PHE A 62 12.80 -4.01 -7.82
N GLY A 63 12.73 -5.33 -7.99
CA GLY A 63 13.13 -5.98 -9.23
C GLY A 63 12.16 -7.08 -9.63
N VAL A 64 11.98 -7.27 -10.92
CA VAL A 64 11.15 -8.32 -11.50
C VAL A 64 11.71 -8.78 -12.83
N VAL A 65 11.64 -10.10 -13.05
CA VAL A 65 11.80 -10.74 -14.36
C VAL A 65 10.51 -11.49 -14.65
N ALA A 66 9.98 -11.36 -15.85
CA ALA A 66 8.82 -12.11 -16.30
C ALA A 66 9.10 -12.77 -17.65
N GLU A 67 8.70 -14.04 -17.79
CA GLU A 67 8.84 -14.81 -19.00
C GLU A 67 7.52 -15.49 -19.35
N TRP A 68 7.00 -15.18 -20.53
CA TRP A 68 5.85 -15.85 -21.11
C TRP A 68 6.27 -17.00 -22.00
N ASN A 69 5.95 -18.22 -21.59
CA ASN A 69 6.12 -19.39 -22.42
C ASN A 69 4.84 -19.68 -23.20
N ALA A 70 4.85 -19.32 -24.49
CA ALA A 70 3.68 -19.47 -25.37
C ALA A 70 3.28 -20.94 -25.59
N TRP A 71 4.24 -21.86 -25.63
CA TRP A 71 3.98 -23.28 -25.84
C TRP A 71 3.26 -23.94 -24.67
N LYS A 72 3.67 -23.58 -23.46
CA LYS A 72 3.06 -24.07 -22.23
C LYS A 72 1.87 -23.23 -21.78
N ASN A 73 1.70 -22.05 -22.37
CA ASN A 73 0.73 -21.04 -21.97
C ASN A 73 0.86 -20.68 -20.47
N ILE A 74 2.12 -20.49 -20.04
CA ILE A 74 2.51 -20.21 -18.66
C ILE A 74 3.35 -18.95 -18.60
N LEU A 75 3.09 -18.16 -17.58
CA LEU A 75 3.88 -17.00 -17.19
C LEU A 75 4.71 -17.35 -15.95
N ASP A 76 6.02 -17.30 -16.08
CA ASP A 76 6.96 -17.41 -14.97
C ASP A 76 7.40 -16.00 -14.53
N VAL A 77 7.41 -15.75 -13.21
CA VAL A 77 7.73 -14.46 -12.62
C VAL A 77 8.70 -14.65 -11.46
N TRP A 78 9.83 -13.96 -11.51
CA TRP A 78 10.78 -13.82 -10.40
C TRP A 78 10.76 -12.37 -9.95
N ALA A 79 10.42 -12.11 -8.71
CA ALA A 79 10.30 -10.74 -8.22
C ALA A 79 10.64 -10.62 -6.74
N SER A 80 11.22 -9.48 -6.35
CA SER A 80 11.40 -9.14 -4.94
C SER A 80 10.09 -8.66 -4.32
N ILE A 81 9.27 -9.60 -3.84
CA ILE A 81 7.91 -9.36 -3.36
C ILE A 81 7.68 -9.95 -1.97
N GLN A 82 6.70 -9.40 -1.27
CA GLN A 82 6.29 -9.84 0.06
C GLN A 82 4.84 -10.35 0.13
N MET A 83 4.10 -10.38 -0.98
CA MET A 83 2.67 -10.71 -0.97
C MET A 83 2.40 -12.20 -1.19
N PRO A 84 1.65 -12.87 -0.30
CA PRO A 84 1.00 -14.11 -0.63
C PRO A 84 -0.05 -13.88 -1.73
N LYS A 85 -0.44 -14.92 -2.46
CA LYS A 85 -1.43 -14.86 -3.54
C LYS A 85 -1.06 -13.91 -4.69
N PHE A 86 0.21 -13.60 -4.86
CA PHE A 86 0.66 -12.68 -5.89
C PHE A 86 0.35 -13.21 -7.31
N SER A 87 0.47 -14.52 -7.52
CA SER A 87 0.11 -15.18 -8.76
C SER A 87 -1.36 -14.97 -9.14
N GLU A 88 -2.28 -15.05 -8.17
CA GLU A 88 -3.71 -14.84 -8.39
C GLU A 88 -4.01 -13.42 -8.85
N HIS A 89 -3.35 -12.41 -8.25
CA HIS A 89 -3.52 -11.01 -8.64
C HIS A 89 -3.01 -10.74 -10.05
N ILE A 90 -1.84 -11.29 -10.41
CA ILE A 90 -1.29 -11.17 -11.76
C ILE A 90 -2.22 -11.84 -12.77
N ALA A 91 -2.67 -13.06 -12.46
CA ALA A 91 -3.57 -13.80 -13.33
C ALA A 91 -4.88 -13.05 -13.57
N PHE A 92 -5.50 -12.53 -12.52
CA PHE A 92 -6.73 -11.76 -12.62
C PHE A 92 -6.60 -10.56 -13.55
N VAL A 93 -5.56 -9.74 -13.37
CA VAL A 93 -5.38 -8.51 -14.18
C VAL A 93 -5.05 -8.84 -15.64
N LEU A 94 -4.29 -9.89 -15.90
CA LEU A 94 -3.88 -10.29 -17.25
C LEU A 94 -4.92 -11.18 -17.97
N GLY A 95 -6.04 -11.48 -17.32
CA GLY A 95 -7.06 -12.38 -17.87
C GLY A 95 -6.56 -13.82 -18.03
N LEU A 96 -5.70 -14.27 -17.12
CA LEU A 96 -5.15 -15.63 -17.06
C LEU A 96 -5.84 -16.43 -15.95
N ARG A 97 -5.72 -17.76 -16.02
CA ARG A 97 -6.07 -18.64 -14.90
C ARG A 97 -4.93 -18.64 -13.89
N ALA A 98 -5.23 -18.81 -12.60
CA ALA A 98 -4.24 -18.81 -11.54
C ALA A 98 -3.11 -19.83 -11.76
N ASN A 99 -3.43 -21.01 -12.31
CA ASN A 99 -2.46 -22.04 -12.63
C ASN A 99 -1.57 -21.75 -13.86
N GLN A 100 -1.83 -20.66 -14.56
CA GLN A 100 -0.98 -20.19 -15.67
C GLN A 100 0.09 -19.20 -15.22
N VAL A 101 0.07 -18.78 -13.96
CA VAL A 101 1.07 -17.87 -13.40
C VAL A 101 1.85 -18.57 -12.29
N ARG A 102 3.15 -18.66 -12.47
CA ARG A 102 4.09 -19.22 -11.49
C ARG A 102 4.95 -18.09 -10.95
N VAL A 103 4.89 -17.89 -9.66
CA VAL A 103 5.75 -16.92 -8.98
C VAL A 103 6.81 -17.69 -8.22
N HIS A 104 8.05 -17.36 -8.48
CA HIS A 104 9.21 -17.98 -7.84
C HIS A 104 9.60 -17.15 -6.62
N TYR A 105 9.49 -17.76 -5.44
CA TYR A 105 9.73 -17.16 -4.13
C TYR A 105 11.07 -17.60 -3.52
N ASP A 106 11.88 -18.26 -4.28
CA ASP A 106 13.17 -18.85 -3.90
C ASP A 106 14.34 -17.84 -3.94
N VAL A 107 14.03 -16.57 -4.08
CA VAL A 107 15.01 -15.49 -4.05
C VAL A 107 15.04 -14.81 -2.68
N ASP A 108 16.21 -14.49 -2.21
CA ASP A 108 16.36 -13.65 -1.01
C ASP A 108 15.85 -12.24 -1.30
N VAL A 109 15.00 -11.75 -0.42
CA VAL A 109 14.37 -10.43 -0.57
C VAL A 109 14.80 -9.53 0.57
N GLY A 110 15.36 -8.38 0.24
CA GLY A 110 15.72 -7.34 1.20
C GLY A 110 14.51 -6.65 1.82
N GLY A 111 14.73 -5.57 2.56
CA GLY A 111 13.68 -4.83 3.25
C GLY A 111 12.54 -4.42 2.32
N SER A 112 11.32 -4.49 2.81
CA SER A 112 10.12 -4.14 2.04
C SER A 112 9.37 -2.94 2.60
N TYR A 113 9.05 -2.94 3.88
CA TYR A 113 8.29 -1.85 4.54
C TYR A 113 6.96 -1.50 3.84
N GLY A 114 6.41 -2.44 3.07
CA GLY A 114 5.18 -2.27 2.30
C GLY A 114 5.36 -1.89 0.83
N VAL A 115 6.56 -1.51 0.37
CA VAL A 115 6.76 -1.10 -1.02
C VAL A 115 6.95 -2.27 -1.98
N LYS A 116 7.39 -3.43 -1.52
CA LYS A 116 7.55 -4.63 -2.36
C LYS A 116 6.24 -5.39 -2.54
N ARG A 117 5.17 -4.66 -2.76
CA ARG A 117 3.92 -5.19 -3.30
C ARG A 117 3.98 -5.31 -4.81
N GLY A 118 4.75 -4.47 -5.48
CA GLY A 118 5.23 -4.56 -6.86
C GLY A 118 4.23 -4.93 -7.96
N ILE A 119 2.92 -4.91 -7.68
CA ILE A 119 1.89 -5.42 -8.59
C ILE A 119 1.93 -4.68 -9.93
N LYS A 120 2.01 -3.35 -9.91
CA LYS A 120 1.99 -2.52 -11.12
C LYS A 120 3.13 -2.87 -12.07
N HIS A 121 4.34 -2.88 -11.54
CA HIS A 121 5.56 -3.16 -12.31
C HIS A 121 5.59 -4.60 -12.81
N THR A 122 5.16 -5.54 -11.97
CA THR A 122 5.09 -6.96 -12.35
C THR A 122 4.05 -7.19 -13.45
N ILE A 123 2.88 -6.58 -13.36
CA ILE A 123 1.84 -6.69 -14.40
C ILE A 123 2.34 -6.10 -15.71
N LEU A 124 2.95 -4.91 -15.68
CA LEU A 124 3.50 -4.28 -16.87
C LEU A 124 4.56 -5.15 -17.52
N THR A 125 5.54 -5.64 -16.75
CA THR A 125 6.62 -6.49 -17.22
C THR A 125 6.08 -7.80 -17.80
N SER A 126 5.12 -8.42 -17.12
CA SER A 126 4.45 -9.65 -17.57
C SER A 126 3.64 -9.45 -18.86
N TYR A 127 2.91 -8.34 -18.94
CA TYR A 127 2.17 -7.99 -20.15
C TYR A 127 3.09 -7.81 -21.35
N ILE A 128 4.20 -7.10 -21.18
CA ILE A 128 5.19 -6.87 -22.23
C ILE A 128 5.83 -8.19 -22.65
N SER A 129 6.20 -9.04 -21.68
CA SER A 129 6.76 -10.36 -21.98
C SER A 129 5.81 -11.21 -22.82
N ARG A 130 4.52 -11.23 -22.45
CA ARG A 130 3.48 -11.95 -23.21
C ARG A 130 3.31 -11.40 -24.62
N LYS A 131 3.35 -10.08 -24.77
CA LYS A 131 3.17 -9.42 -26.06
C LYS A 131 4.35 -9.63 -27.01
N LEU A 132 5.56 -9.62 -26.46
CA LEU A 132 6.79 -9.73 -27.26
C LEU A 132 7.32 -11.17 -27.37
N HIS A 133 6.73 -12.12 -26.60
CA HIS A 133 7.21 -13.50 -26.50
C HIS A 133 8.71 -13.59 -26.14
N ARG A 134 9.14 -12.74 -25.19
CA ARG A 134 10.53 -12.68 -24.71
C ARG A 134 10.53 -12.43 -23.21
N PRO A 135 11.57 -12.90 -22.49
CA PRO A 135 11.76 -12.51 -21.10
C PRO A 135 12.02 -11.01 -21.01
N ILE A 136 11.39 -10.38 -20.04
CA ILE A 136 11.50 -8.94 -19.75
C ILE A 136 11.96 -8.77 -18.33
N ARG A 137 12.92 -7.89 -18.10
CA ARG A 137 13.43 -7.51 -16.78
C ARG A 137 13.20 -6.03 -16.53
N LEU A 138 12.71 -5.72 -15.35
CA LEU A 138 12.63 -4.38 -14.81
C LEU A 138 13.30 -4.38 -13.44
N ILE A 139 14.24 -3.47 -13.23
CA ILE A 139 14.86 -3.22 -11.93
C ILE A 139 14.83 -1.72 -11.72
N GLU A 140 14.19 -1.29 -10.63
CA GLU A 140 14.17 0.11 -10.25
C GLU A 140 15.57 0.59 -9.83
N ASP A 141 15.96 1.75 -10.30
CA ASP A 141 17.04 2.48 -9.66
C ASP A 141 16.55 3.17 -8.37
N ARG A 142 17.44 3.81 -7.64
CA ARG A 142 17.10 4.48 -6.38
C ARG A 142 16.12 5.63 -6.58
N LEU A 143 16.25 6.40 -7.63
CA LEU A 143 15.37 7.54 -7.91
C LEU A 143 13.99 7.06 -8.37
N GLU A 144 13.92 6.03 -9.18
CA GLU A 144 12.67 5.40 -9.57
C GLU A 144 11.93 4.83 -8.36
N ASN A 145 12.63 4.10 -7.47
CA ASN A 145 12.04 3.58 -6.25
C ASN A 145 11.43 4.68 -5.36
N MET A 146 12.12 5.80 -5.22
CA MET A 146 11.67 6.92 -4.40
C MET A 146 10.57 7.76 -5.04
N ARG A 147 10.50 7.83 -6.37
CA ARG A 147 9.57 8.71 -7.09
C ARG A 147 8.37 7.98 -7.69
N ALA A 148 8.56 6.78 -8.19
CA ALA A 148 7.56 6.04 -8.94
C ALA A 148 6.96 4.87 -8.16
N GLY A 149 7.63 4.41 -7.09
CA GLY A 149 7.17 3.33 -6.24
C GLY A 149 6.10 3.76 -5.23
N ASP A 150 5.54 2.79 -4.52
CA ASP A 150 4.61 3.00 -3.40
C ASP A 150 5.37 3.29 -2.09
N ALA A 151 6.49 4.03 -2.18
CA ALA A 151 7.46 4.20 -1.11
C ALA A 151 7.09 5.22 -0.02
N HIS A 152 5.90 5.82 -0.10
CA HIS A 152 5.52 6.88 0.82
C HIS A 152 4.50 6.42 1.86
N GLY A 153 4.85 6.59 3.13
CA GLY A 153 3.91 6.49 4.23
C GLY A 153 2.97 7.69 4.24
N PRO A 154 1.65 7.49 4.46
CA PRO A 154 0.69 8.59 4.50
C PRO A 154 0.92 9.47 5.71
N GLU A 155 0.64 10.75 5.57
CA GLU A 155 0.45 11.65 6.71
C GLU A 155 -0.72 11.15 7.57
N ARG A 156 -0.55 11.24 8.89
CA ARG A 156 -1.58 10.85 9.85
C ARG A 156 -1.71 11.91 10.92
N LYS A 157 -2.94 12.31 11.21
CA LYS A 157 -3.28 13.21 12.30
C LYS A 157 -4.23 12.48 13.25
N PHE A 158 -3.93 12.53 14.51
CA PHE A 158 -4.71 11.87 15.55
C PHE A 158 -5.09 12.88 16.62
N ASP A 159 -6.38 12.96 16.92
CA ASP A 159 -6.89 13.56 18.14
C ASP A 159 -7.22 12.41 19.10
N VAL A 160 -6.43 12.31 20.16
CA VAL A 160 -6.53 11.22 21.14
C VAL A 160 -6.95 11.78 22.46
N SER A 161 -7.98 11.20 23.07
CA SER A 161 -8.37 11.50 24.44
C SER A 161 -8.45 10.20 25.23
N MET A 162 -7.96 10.22 26.45
CA MET A 162 -8.00 9.10 27.39
C MET A 162 -8.54 9.59 28.72
N ALA A 163 -9.35 8.77 29.34
CA ALA A 163 -9.85 9.00 30.72
C ALA A 163 -9.55 7.75 31.52
N PHE A 164 -9.16 7.96 32.79
CA PHE A 164 -8.80 6.88 33.69
C PHE A 164 -9.01 7.30 35.15
N ASP A 165 -9.20 6.34 36.05
CA ASP A 165 -9.32 6.57 37.48
C ASP A 165 -7.98 6.49 38.19
N THR A 166 -7.97 6.80 39.49
CA THR A 166 -6.75 6.91 40.30
C THR A 166 -5.98 5.58 40.42
N ASP A 167 -6.67 4.46 40.25
CA ASP A 167 -6.10 3.11 40.22
C ASP A 167 -5.61 2.65 38.83
N GLY A 168 -5.78 3.49 37.80
CA GLY A 168 -5.37 3.23 36.46
C GLY A 168 -6.38 2.46 35.59
N THR A 169 -7.61 2.27 36.08
CA THR A 169 -8.71 1.67 35.31
C THR A 169 -9.51 2.71 34.51
#